data_280289a3815368e9015c17525558ccd5
#
_entry.id   280289a3815368e9015c17525558ccd5
#
_cell.length_a   1.000
_cell.length_b   1.000
_cell.length_c   1.000
_cell.angle_alpha   90.00
_cell.angle_beta   90.00
_cell.angle_gamma   90.00
#
_symmetry.space_group_name_H-M   'P 1'
#
loop_
_entity.id
_entity.type
_entity.pdbx_description
1 polymer ?
#
loop_
_entity_poly.entity_id
_entity_poly.type
_entity_poly.pdbx_seq_one_letter_code
_entity_poly.pdbx_strand_id
1 'polypeptide(L)'
;ANSLMLVNREAQPANQPPPGVAGGLGIYDVSSPSRPREITFWRCGGAGVHRFTFDGRYAYISPEMDGYVGNIVMILDLADPSRPQEVGRWWMPGQWVAGGETPSWSGRAHRCHHPIRLGDRLYVSYWHGGFVILDVEDLSKPRFVSGLDWSPPFITPTHTALPVPFPLHGRRVMLAADEDVAKLAPGSPSFLWLVDITDERRPVPFASFQVSGIDGSPQPEFTGCHQPCEKITGTEIPVAWFAHGLRIVDIAAPHAPREVAHFLPAVPEGHSRVCSNDVWVDDRGLLYLIDRGRGLHILERV
;
A
#
# COMPACT_ATOMS: atom_id res chain seq x y z
N ALA A 1 0.68 -13.13 22.88
CA ALA A 1 0.71 -12.61 21.49
C ALA A 1 1.40 -13.67 20.66
N ASN A 2 0.75 -14.13 19.61
CA ASN A 2 1.36 -15.09 18.68
C ASN A 2 2.48 -14.36 17.93
N SER A 3 3.72 -14.87 18.07
CA SER A 3 4.87 -14.35 17.33
C SER A 3 4.79 -14.84 15.88
N LEU A 4 3.87 -14.26 15.10
CA LEU A 4 3.66 -14.59 13.70
C LEU A 4 4.31 -13.54 12.79
N MET A 5 4.89 -14.00 11.71
CA MET A 5 5.33 -13.21 10.57
C MET A 5 4.60 -13.71 9.32
N LEU A 6 4.04 -12.79 8.56
CA LEU A 6 3.41 -13.08 7.29
C LEU A 6 4.33 -12.60 6.16
N VAL A 7 4.41 -13.37 5.09
CA VAL A 7 5.19 -13.03 3.89
C VAL A 7 4.35 -13.30 2.66
N ASN A 8 4.04 -12.25 1.90
CA ASN A 8 3.35 -12.42 0.63
C ASN A 8 4.30 -12.99 -0.43
N ARG A 9 3.75 -13.77 -1.33
CA ARG A 9 4.44 -14.24 -2.53
C ARG A 9 3.61 -13.87 -3.75
N GLU A 10 4.20 -13.04 -4.58
CA GLU A 10 3.64 -12.60 -5.84
C GLU A 10 4.56 -13.01 -6.99
N ALA A 11 3.96 -13.59 -8.02
CA ALA A 11 4.63 -13.88 -9.28
C ALA A 11 4.39 -12.70 -10.25
N GLN A 12 5.43 -11.93 -10.51
CA GLN A 12 5.36 -10.91 -11.57
C GLN A 12 5.64 -11.57 -12.94
N PRO A 13 5.03 -11.09 -14.05
CA PRO A 13 5.29 -11.65 -15.39
C PRO A 13 6.77 -11.66 -15.77
N ALA A 14 7.55 -10.68 -15.27
CA ALA A 14 9.00 -10.61 -15.47
C ALA A 14 9.80 -11.50 -14.51
N ASN A 15 9.18 -11.93 -13.41
CA ASN A 15 9.78 -12.69 -12.33
C ASN A 15 8.88 -13.90 -12.02
N GLN A 16 8.36 -14.57 -13.04
CA GLN A 16 7.56 -15.77 -12.79
C GLN A 16 8.33 -16.70 -11.88
N PRO A 17 7.72 -17.15 -10.77
CA PRO A 17 8.39 -18.12 -9.92
C PRO A 17 8.74 -19.35 -10.76
N PRO A 18 9.82 -20.06 -10.41
CA PRO A 18 10.14 -21.33 -11.05
C PRO A 18 8.88 -22.21 -11.11
N PRO A 19 8.73 -23.07 -12.12
CA PRO A 19 7.63 -24.01 -12.19
C PRO A 19 7.42 -24.72 -10.85
N GLY A 20 6.19 -24.70 -10.34
CA GLY A 20 5.85 -25.29 -9.03
C GLY A 20 5.85 -24.35 -7.82
N VAL A 21 6.27 -23.08 -7.97
CA VAL A 21 6.15 -22.08 -6.90
C VAL A 21 4.81 -21.37 -7.02
N ALA A 22 3.92 -21.62 -6.06
CA ALA A 22 2.61 -20.97 -6.02
C ALA A 22 2.68 -19.57 -5.44
N GLY A 23 1.81 -18.67 -5.93
CA GLY A 23 1.51 -17.40 -5.28
C GLY A 23 0.66 -17.58 -4.01
N GLY A 24 0.73 -16.65 -3.08
CA GLY A 24 -0.03 -16.73 -1.85
C GLY A 24 0.58 -15.98 -0.66
N LEU A 25 0.34 -16.51 0.55
CA LEU A 25 0.79 -15.94 1.80
C LEU A 25 1.47 -17.01 2.68
N GLY A 26 2.75 -16.83 2.98
CA GLY A 26 3.48 -17.66 3.93
C GLY A 26 3.22 -17.18 5.35
N ILE A 27 3.03 -18.12 6.28
CA ILE A 27 2.78 -17.84 7.70
C ILE A 27 3.85 -18.53 8.49
N TYR A 28 4.59 -17.76 9.28
CA TYR A 28 5.78 -18.19 10.00
C TYR A 28 5.65 -17.95 11.49
N ASP A 29 6.13 -18.92 12.28
CA ASP A 29 6.43 -18.75 13.70
C ASP A 29 7.79 -18.07 13.84
N VAL A 30 7.80 -16.89 14.47
CA VAL A 30 8.98 -16.09 14.78
C VAL A 30 9.18 -15.93 16.29
N SER A 31 8.67 -16.85 17.11
CA SER A 31 8.94 -16.90 18.56
C SER A 31 10.44 -16.96 18.85
N SER A 32 11.23 -17.53 17.92
CA SER A 32 12.68 -17.44 17.85
C SER A 32 13.07 -16.68 16.58
N PRO A 33 13.30 -15.35 16.61
CA PRO A 33 13.54 -14.55 15.41
C PRO A 33 14.74 -14.98 14.57
N SER A 34 15.75 -15.59 15.20
CA SER A 34 16.92 -16.14 14.50
C SER A 34 16.65 -17.48 13.78
N ARG A 35 15.49 -18.10 14.02
CA ARG A 35 15.09 -19.40 13.44
C ARG A 35 13.61 -19.37 13.07
N PRO A 36 13.19 -18.54 12.11
CA PRO A 36 11.81 -18.51 11.65
C PRO A 36 11.43 -19.86 11.07
N ARG A 37 10.23 -20.34 11.41
CA ARG A 37 9.73 -21.65 10.97
C ARG A 37 8.40 -21.45 10.24
N GLU A 38 8.32 -21.91 9.00
CA GLU A 38 7.06 -21.92 8.27
C GLU A 38 6.04 -22.82 8.98
N ILE A 39 4.88 -22.27 9.29
CA ILE A 39 3.73 -22.99 9.83
C ILE A 39 2.93 -23.56 8.67
N THR A 40 2.59 -22.70 7.70
CA THR A 40 1.83 -23.06 6.52
C THR A 40 2.01 -22.04 5.41
N PHE A 41 1.59 -22.42 4.21
CA PHE A 41 1.51 -21.53 3.05
C PHE A 41 0.08 -21.57 2.49
N TRP A 42 -0.65 -20.45 2.63
CA TRP A 42 -1.95 -20.28 2.02
C TRP A 42 -1.79 -19.95 0.53
N ARG A 43 -2.45 -20.72 -0.34
CA ARG A 43 -2.32 -20.59 -1.80
C ARG A 43 -3.50 -19.85 -2.40
N CYS A 44 -3.25 -19.05 -3.41
CA CYS A 44 -4.29 -18.44 -4.26
C CYS A 44 -3.97 -18.64 -5.75
N GLY A 45 -4.88 -18.18 -6.60
CA GLY A 45 -4.69 -18.17 -8.06
C GLY A 45 -3.79 -17.06 -8.56
N GLY A 46 -3.65 -16.98 -9.87
CA GLY A 46 -2.97 -15.90 -10.59
C GLY A 46 -1.56 -15.60 -10.12
N ALA A 47 -1.22 -14.33 -10.04
CA ALA A 47 0.09 -13.86 -9.58
C ALA A 47 0.31 -14.03 -8.06
N GLY A 48 -0.73 -14.29 -7.27
CA GLY A 48 -0.59 -14.46 -5.83
C GLY A 48 -1.13 -13.27 -5.01
N VAL A 49 -0.52 -13.02 -3.85
CA VAL A 49 -0.86 -11.90 -2.95
C VAL A 49 0.10 -10.76 -3.18
N HIS A 50 -0.43 -9.60 -3.58
CA HIS A 50 0.40 -8.43 -3.85
C HIS A 50 0.78 -7.66 -2.57
N ARG A 51 -0.21 -7.24 -1.79
CA ARG A 51 -0.03 -6.51 -0.52
C ARG A 51 -0.97 -7.07 0.55
N PHE A 52 -0.64 -6.79 1.82
CA PHE A 52 -1.49 -7.15 2.95
C PHE A 52 -1.20 -6.25 4.16
N THR A 53 -2.17 -6.20 5.09
CA THR A 53 -1.96 -5.79 6.49
C THR A 53 -2.40 -6.91 7.42
N PHE A 54 -1.85 -6.94 8.63
CA PHE A 54 -2.13 -7.97 9.64
C PHE A 54 -2.30 -7.32 11.02
N ASP A 55 -3.43 -7.56 11.67
CA ASP A 55 -3.77 -6.96 12.96
C ASP A 55 -3.47 -7.85 14.18
N GLY A 56 -2.79 -8.97 13.94
CA GLY A 56 -2.47 -9.97 14.99
C GLY A 56 -3.41 -11.18 14.98
N ARG A 57 -4.56 -11.08 14.29
CA ARG A 57 -5.49 -12.19 14.06
C ARG A 57 -5.95 -12.27 12.61
N TYR A 58 -6.37 -11.15 12.03
CA TYR A 58 -6.88 -11.13 10.67
C TYR A 58 -5.83 -10.57 9.70
N ALA A 59 -5.66 -11.23 8.57
CA ALA A 59 -4.89 -10.71 7.46
C ALA A 59 -5.85 -10.16 6.40
N TYR A 60 -5.68 -8.88 6.05
CA TYR A 60 -6.39 -8.19 4.98
C TYR A 60 -5.46 -8.20 3.78
N ILE A 61 -5.81 -8.96 2.75
CA ILE A 61 -4.89 -9.26 1.65
C ILE A 61 -5.47 -8.85 0.31
N SER A 62 -4.58 -8.66 -0.68
CA SER A 62 -4.93 -8.37 -2.08
C SER A 62 -4.50 -9.53 -2.99
N PRO A 63 -5.21 -10.67 -2.99
CA PRO A 63 -4.88 -11.79 -3.84
C PRO A 63 -5.47 -11.65 -5.25
N GLU A 64 -4.83 -12.27 -6.24
CA GLU A 64 -5.51 -12.67 -7.46
C GLU A 64 -6.27 -13.98 -7.22
N MET A 65 -7.52 -14.03 -7.66
CA MET A 65 -8.38 -15.19 -7.48
C MET A 65 -8.99 -15.63 -8.81
N ASP A 66 -9.14 -16.92 -8.98
CA ASP A 66 -9.76 -17.48 -10.19
C ASP A 66 -11.18 -16.93 -10.38
N GLY A 67 -11.47 -16.54 -11.60
CA GLY A 67 -12.77 -15.97 -11.97
C GLY A 67 -12.91 -14.46 -11.75
N TYR A 68 -11.88 -13.80 -11.25
CA TYR A 68 -11.82 -12.34 -11.09
C TYR A 68 -10.77 -11.72 -12.01
N VAL A 69 -10.98 -10.46 -12.37
CA VAL A 69 -10.00 -9.65 -13.09
C VAL A 69 -9.23 -8.81 -12.07
N GLY A 70 -7.91 -9.03 -11.99
CA GLY A 70 -7.02 -8.36 -11.05
C GLY A 70 -7.25 -8.79 -9.59
N ASN A 71 -6.54 -8.11 -8.69
CA ASN A 71 -6.59 -8.42 -7.26
C ASN A 71 -7.91 -7.95 -6.64
N ILE A 72 -8.42 -8.71 -5.68
CA ILE A 72 -9.60 -8.36 -4.87
C ILE A 72 -9.21 -8.16 -3.40
N VAL A 73 -10.11 -7.66 -2.58
CA VAL A 73 -9.96 -7.66 -1.12
C VAL A 73 -10.37 -9.03 -0.58
N MET A 74 -9.53 -9.61 0.28
CA MET A 74 -9.88 -10.82 1.03
C MET A 74 -9.42 -10.69 2.48
N ILE A 75 -10.20 -11.27 3.39
CA ILE A 75 -9.92 -11.29 4.83
C ILE A 75 -9.75 -12.74 5.26
N LEU A 76 -8.58 -13.04 5.83
CA LEU A 76 -8.27 -14.35 6.39
C LEU A 76 -8.24 -14.29 7.92
N ASP A 77 -8.91 -15.23 8.59
CA ASP A 77 -8.75 -15.48 10.03
C ASP A 77 -7.56 -16.43 10.25
N LEU A 78 -6.61 -16.00 11.07
CA LEU A 78 -5.42 -16.73 11.49
C LEU A 78 -5.50 -17.15 12.96
N ALA A 79 -6.72 -17.32 13.53
CA ALA A 79 -6.89 -17.87 14.87
C ALA A 79 -6.19 -19.23 15.01
N ASP A 80 -6.26 -20.07 13.97
CA ASP A 80 -5.39 -21.22 13.76
C ASP A 80 -4.45 -20.92 12.57
N PRO A 81 -3.20 -20.50 12.82
CA PRO A 81 -2.30 -20.11 11.75
C PRO A 81 -1.87 -21.27 10.85
N SER A 82 -2.12 -22.53 11.25
CA SER A 82 -1.88 -23.71 10.42
C SER A 82 -2.99 -23.94 9.39
N ARG A 83 -4.14 -23.31 9.58
CA ARG A 83 -5.33 -23.44 8.73
C ARG A 83 -6.04 -22.10 8.53
N PRO A 84 -5.43 -21.16 7.79
CA PRO A 84 -6.04 -19.87 7.48
C PRO A 84 -7.42 -20.06 6.85
N GLN A 85 -8.42 -19.34 7.37
CA GLN A 85 -9.80 -19.43 6.88
C GLN A 85 -10.20 -18.10 6.25
N GLU A 86 -10.77 -18.16 5.06
CA GLU A 86 -11.41 -16.97 4.50
C GLU A 86 -12.66 -16.64 5.33
N VAL A 87 -12.72 -15.38 5.80
CA VAL A 87 -13.86 -14.83 6.52
C VAL A 87 -14.76 -14.05 5.59
N GLY A 88 -14.18 -13.25 4.70
CA GLY A 88 -14.92 -12.43 3.76
C GLY A 88 -14.07 -11.90 2.64
N ARG A 89 -14.75 -11.38 1.60
CA ARG A 89 -14.12 -10.75 0.45
C ARG A 89 -14.96 -9.59 -0.07
N TRP A 90 -14.31 -8.71 -0.78
CA TRP A 90 -14.94 -7.64 -1.52
C TRP A 90 -14.19 -7.40 -2.83
N TRP A 91 -14.92 -7.03 -3.85
CA TRP A 91 -14.37 -6.68 -5.17
C TRP A 91 -15.13 -5.49 -5.75
N MET A 92 -14.50 -4.73 -6.59
CA MET A 92 -15.15 -3.66 -7.32
C MET A 92 -16.11 -4.26 -8.36
N PRO A 93 -17.36 -3.77 -8.47
CA PRO A 93 -18.28 -4.25 -9.50
C PRO A 93 -17.65 -4.27 -10.89
N GLY A 94 -17.75 -5.38 -11.57
CA GLY A 94 -17.09 -5.64 -12.86
C GLY A 94 -15.88 -6.57 -12.76
N GLN A 95 -15.33 -6.84 -11.58
CA GLN A 95 -14.20 -7.76 -11.46
C GLN A 95 -14.59 -9.23 -11.50
N TRP A 96 -15.81 -9.61 -11.07
CA TRP A 96 -16.21 -11.01 -11.01
C TRP A 96 -16.74 -11.51 -12.35
N VAL A 97 -15.83 -11.75 -13.29
CA VAL A 97 -16.17 -12.17 -14.67
C VAL A 97 -16.75 -13.57 -14.74
N ALA A 98 -16.36 -14.49 -13.85
CA ALA A 98 -16.98 -15.82 -13.77
C ALA A 98 -18.44 -15.77 -13.31
N GLY A 99 -18.83 -14.71 -12.60
CA GLY A 99 -20.23 -14.44 -12.22
C GLY A 99 -21.01 -13.66 -13.26
N GLY A 100 -20.42 -13.38 -14.44
CA GLY A 100 -21.06 -12.64 -15.52
C GLY A 100 -20.93 -11.12 -15.44
N GLU A 101 -20.13 -10.61 -14.50
CA GLU A 101 -19.83 -9.18 -14.47
C GLU A 101 -18.91 -8.78 -15.64
N THR A 102 -19.05 -7.53 -16.06
CA THR A 102 -18.19 -6.92 -17.09
C THR A 102 -17.55 -5.67 -16.51
N PRO A 103 -16.20 -5.52 -16.61
CA PRO A 103 -15.52 -4.29 -16.19
C PRO A 103 -16.12 -3.04 -16.87
N SER A 104 -16.42 -2.01 -16.09
CA SER A 104 -16.89 -0.72 -16.62
C SER A 104 -15.74 0.23 -17.03
N TRP A 105 -14.51 -0.12 -16.67
CA TRP A 105 -13.29 0.61 -17.03
C TRP A 105 -12.61 -0.01 -18.25
N SER A 106 -11.87 0.79 -18.99
CA SER A 106 -11.08 0.35 -20.15
C SER A 106 -9.64 0.86 -20.06
N GLY A 107 -8.69 0.02 -20.45
CA GLY A 107 -7.28 0.38 -20.63
C GLY A 107 -6.44 0.52 -19.37
N ARG A 108 -7.04 0.59 -18.18
CA ARG A 108 -6.33 0.69 -16.90
C ARG A 108 -6.97 -0.21 -15.84
N ALA A 109 -6.16 -1.02 -15.18
CA ALA A 109 -6.67 -2.00 -14.22
C ALA A 109 -7.17 -1.34 -12.93
N HIS A 110 -8.45 -1.55 -12.62
CA HIS A 110 -8.97 -1.35 -11.28
C HIS A 110 -8.75 -2.64 -10.50
N ARG A 111 -7.86 -2.61 -9.52
CA ARG A 111 -7.52 -3.78 -8.71
C ARG A 111 -7.21 -3.35 -7.28
N CYS A 112 -7.55 -4.19 -6.33
CA CYS A 112 -7.11 -4.02 -4.96
C CYS A 112 -5.58 -3.99 -4.93
N HIS A 113 -5.01 -2.97 -4.29
CA HIS A 113 -3.56 -2.90 -4.12
C HIS A 113 -3.20 -3.12 -2.64
N HIS A 114 -3.65 -2.25 -1.74
CA HIS A 114 -3.27 -2.32 -0.34
C HIS A 114 -4.49 -2.05 0.56
N PRO A 115 -5.03 -3.08 1.23
CA PRO A 115 -6.10 -2.93 2.21
C PRO A 115 -5.52 -2.63 3.60
N ILE A 116 -5.90 -1.50 4.21
CA ILE A 116 -5.43 -1.05 5.53
C ILE A 116 -6.63 -0.88 6.46
N ARG A 117 -6.63 -1.56 7.61
CA ARG A 117 -7.69 -1.47 8.59
C ARG A 117 -7.44 -0.38 9.64
N LEU A 118 -8.47 0.40 9.94
CA LEU A 118 -8.54 1.24 11.14
C LEU A 118 -9.95 1.16 11.74
N GLY A 119 -10.08 0.59 12.94
CA GLY A 119 -11.38 0.32 13.57
C GLY A 119 -12.25 -0.59 12.71
N ASP A 120 -13.48 -0.17 12.44
CA ASP A 120 -14.46 -0.90 11.63
C ASP A 120 -14.44 -0.48 10.15
N ARG A 121 -13.36 0.13 9.71
CA ARG A 121 -13.17 0.53 8.31
C ARG A 121 -11.93 -0.13 7.71
N LEU A 122 -12.03 -0.45 6.43
CA LEU A 122 -10.92 -0.85 5.59
C LEU A 122 -10.73 0.21 4.51
N TYR A 123 -9.58 0.84 4.51
CA TYR A 123 -9.17 1.82 3.51
C TYR A 123 -8.33 1.08 2.48
N VAL A 124 -8.77 1.07 1.25
CA VAL A 124 -8.18 0.24 0.22
C VAL A 124 -7.76 1.09 -0.96
N SER A 125 -6.47 1.15 -1.25
CA SER A 125 -6.03 1.65 -2.53
C SER A 125 -6.42 0.67 -3.63
N TYR A 126 -6.97 1.23 -4.71
CA TYR A 126 -7.56 0.41 -5.78
C TYR A 126 -6.91 0.65 -7.14
N TRP A 127 -5.61 0.89 -7.11
CA TRP A 127 -4.75 1.13 -8.26
C TRP A 127 -5.30 2.28 -9.11
N HIS A 128 -5.60 2.07 -10.42
CA HIS A 128 -6.19 3.12 -11.25
C HIS A 128 -7.67 3.43 -10.92
N GLY A 129 -8.28 2.71 -10.02
CA GLY A 129 -9.59 3.04 -9.44
C GLY A 129 -9.53 3.94 -8.21
N GLY A 130 -8.36 4.58 -7.96
CA GLY A 130 -8.18 5.46 -6.82
C GLY A 130 -8.21 4.71 -5.50
N PHE A 131 -9.16 5.00 -4.61
CA PHE A 131 -9.35 4.28 -3.37
C PHE A 131 -10.82 4.00 -3.08
N VAL A 132 -11.07 3.04 -2.19
CA VAL A 132 -12.39 2.76 -1.62
C VAL A 132 -12.31 2.67 -0.10
N ILE A 133 -13.42 3.01 0.56
CA ILE A 133 -13.63 2.82 2.00
C ILE A 133 -14.71 1.77 2.14
N LEU A 134 -14.39 0.71 2.89
CA LEU A 134 -15.32 -0.37 3.19
C LEU A 134 -15.66 -0.36 4.68
N ASP A 135 -16.92 -0.66 5.00
CA ASP A 135 -17.37 -1.01 6.32
C ASP A 135 -17.08 -2.50 6.56
N VAL A 136 -16.32 -2.79 7.60
CA VAL A 136 -15.92 -4.14 8.01
C VAL A 136 -16.28 -4.42 9.48
N GLU A 137 -17.34 -3.80 9.98
CA GLU A 137 -17.92 -4.16 11.28
C GLU A 137 -18.27 -5.66 11.30
N ASP A 138 -18.88 -6.15 10.23
CA ASP A 138 -19.01 -7.58 9.91
C ASP A 138 -17.95 -7.99 8.89
N LEU A 139 -16.86 -8.60 9.35
CA LEU A 139 -15.76 -9.05 8.48
C LEU A 139 -16.21 -10.04 7.39
N SER A 140 -17.32 -10.77 7.62
CA SER A 140 -17.85 -11.73 6.64
C SER A 140 -18.60 -11.06 5.49
N LYS A 141 -18.94 -9.78 5.63
CA LYS A 141 -19.73 -9.01 4.67
C LYS A 141 -19.23 -7.59 4.50
N PRO A 142 -18.00 -7.39 4.02
CA PRO A 142 -17.50 -6.04 3.76
C PRO A 142 -18.45 -5.27 2.85
N ARG A 143 -18.79 -4.03 3.22
CA ARG A 143 -19.75 -3.19 2.51
C ARG A 143 -19.09 -1.91 2.00
N PHE A 144 -19.39 -1.54 0.78
CA PHE A 144 -18.94 -0.26 0.22
C PHE A 144 -19.56 0.92 0.95
N VAL A 145 -18.72 1.84 1.42
CA VAL A 145 -19.13 3.11 2.02
C VAL A 145 -18.99 4.23 0.99
N SER A 146 -17.80 4.36 0.42
CA SER A 146 -17.48 5.37 -0.59
C SER A 146 -16.18 5.03 -1.30
N GLY A 147 -15.82 5.84 -2.28
CA GLY A 147 -14.54 5.80 -2.96
C GLY A 147 -14.37 7.05 -3.81
N LEU A 148 -13.16 7.24 -4.30
CA LEU A 148 -12.83 8.32 -5.21
C LEU A 148 -11.88 7.78 -6.27
N ASP A 149 -12.35 7.76 -7.51
CA ASP A 149 -11.54 7.55 -8.70
C ASP A 149 -11.17 8.92 -9.28
N TRP A 150 -9.90 9.24 -9.31
CA TRP A 150 -9.37 10.48 -9.87
C TRP A 150 -8.59 10.27 -11.17
N SER A 151 -8.68 9.09 -11.75
CA SER A 151 -8.02 8.78 -13.01
C SER A 151 -9.03 8.62 -14.16
N PRO A 152 -9.16 9.57 -15.11
CA PRO A 152 -8.42 10.83 -15.21
C PRO A 152 -8.92 11.94 -14.27
N PRO A 153 -8.19 13.07 -14.10
CA PRO A 153 -7.02 13.49 -14.90
C PRO A 153 -5.67 12.99 -14.37
N PHE A 154 -5.64 12.46 -13.13
CA PHE A 154 -4.41 11.95 -12.53
C PHE A 154 -4.19 10.51 -12.99
N ILE A 155 -3.09 10.28 -13.71
CA ILE A 155 -2.85 9.02 -14.41
C ILE A 155 -2.02 8.01 -13.62
N THR A 156 -1.38 8.45 -12.54
CA THR A 156 -0.59 7.59 -11.66
C THR A 156 -1.52 6.79 -10.75
N PRO A 157 -1.27 5.49 -10.58
CA PRO A 157 -2.13 4.67 -9.74
C PRO A 157 -1.99 5.00 -8.26
N THR A 158 -3.07 4.81 -7.50
CA THR A 158 -3.07 4.94 -6.06
C THR A 158 -2.49 3.69 -5.41
N HIS A 159 -1.33 3.86 -4.77
CA HIS A 159 -0.59 2.78 -4.11
C HIS A 159 -1.11 2.49 -2.71
N THR A 160 -1.32 3.53 -1.91
CA THR A 160 -1.67 3.40 -0.48
C THR A 160 -2.78 4.38 -0.13
N ALA A 161 -3.74 3.93 0.69
CA ALA A 161 -4.77 4.74 1.31
C ALA A 161 -4.67 4.55 2.83
N LEU A 162 -3.99 5.48 3.53
CA LEU A 162 -3.56 5.34 4.91
C LEU A 162 -4.30 6.36 5.80
N PRO A 163 -5.27 5.95 6.63
CA PRO A 163 -5.95 6.86 7.54
C PRO A 163 -5.02 7.32 8.65
N VAL A 164 -5.03 8.62 8.95
CA VAL A 164 -4.35 9.18 10.12
C VAL A 164 -5.18 8.80 11.37
N PRO A 165 -4.59 8.14 12.39
CA PRO A 165 -5.34 7.56 13.50
C PRO A 165 -5.85 8.58 14.54
N PHE A 166 -5.60 9.88 14.29
CA PHE A 166 -6.07 10.98 15.12
C PHE A 166 -6.53 12.16 14.25
N PRO A 167 -7.42 13.01 14.75
CA PRO A 167 -7.89 14.16 13.98
C PRO A 167 -6.80 15.24 13.84
N LEU A 168 -6.73 15.87 12.67
CA LEU A 168 -5.92 17.07 12.39
C LEU A 168 -6.86 18.28 12.33
N HIS A 169 -6.70 19.24 13.22
CA HIS A 169 -7.58 20.42 13.33
C HIS A 169 -9.09 20.07 13.32
N GLY A 170 -9.45 18.98 14.02
CA GLY A 170 -10.82 18.49 14.11
C GLY A 170 -11.32 17.72 12.89
N ARG A 171 -10.50 17.48 11.88
CA ARG A 171 -10.82 16.69 10.68
C ARG A 171 -10.21 15.31 10.74
N ARG A 172 -10.94 14.32 10.26
CA ARG A 172 -10.36 13.00 9.96
C ARG A 172 -9.70 13.07 8.59
N VAL A 173 -8.43 12.71 8.54
CA VAL A 173 -7.61 12.82 7.31
C VAL A 173 -7.10 11.44 6.93
N MET A 174 -7.05 11.18 5.66
CA MET A 174 -6.40 10.03 5.06
C MET A 174 -5.28 10.51 4.13
N LEU A 175 -4.13 9.87 4.18
CA LEU A 175 -3.08 10.02 3.20
C LEU A 175 -3.32 9.06 2.05
N ALA A 176 -3.26 9.54 0.82
CA ALA A 176 -3.25 8.68 -0.35
C ALA A 176 -1.97 8.91 -1.13
N ALA A 177 -1.21 7.84 -1.36
CA ALA A 177 0.06 7.90 -2.07
C ALA A 177 -0.10 7.34 -3.48
N ASP A 178 0.31 8.11 -4.48
CA ASP A 178 0.39 7.65 -5.85
C ASP A 178 1.70 6.88 -6.08
N GLU A 179 1.71 5.94 -7.01
CA GLU A 179 2.92 5.24 -7.43
C GLU A 179 3.28 5.61 -8.88
N ASP A 180 4.49 6.16 -9.07
CA ASP A 180 5.05 6.29 -10.41
C ASP A 180 5.73 4.99 -10.82
N VAL A 181 5.02 4.15 -11.55
CA VAL A 181 5.52 2.86 -12.06
C VAL A 181 6.19 2.98 -13.41
N ALA A 182 6.81 4.08 -13.73
CA ALA A 182 7.53 4.34 -14.98
C ALA A 182 6.79 3.95 -16.27
N LYS A 183 6.81 4.76 -17.26
CA LYS A 183 6.21 4.59 -18.62
C LYS A 183 4.77 5.09 -18.76
N LEU A 184 4.18 5.71 -17.73
CA LEU A 184 2.85 6.28 -17.94
C LEU A 184 2.94 7.52 -18.83
N ALA A 185 3.57 8.55 -18.42
CA ALA A 185 3.98 9.68 -19.26
C ALA A 185 5.15 10.38 -18.56
N PRO A 186 6.23 10.74 -19.24
CA PRO A 186 7.30 11.51 -18.62
C PRO A 186 6.75 12.78 -17.96
N GLY A 187 7.08 12.97 -16.67
CA GLY A 187 6.66 14.14 -15.91
C GLY A 187 5.22 14.14 -15.39
N SER A 188 4.52 12.99 -15.44
CA SER A 188 3.22 12.88 -14.74
C SER A 188 3.43 13.06 -13.24
N PRO A 189 2.71 13.99 -12.59
CA PRO A 189 2.84 14.19 -11.17
C PRO A 189 2.29 12.99 -10.40
N SER A 190 3.03 12.54 -9.41
CA SER A 190 2.63 11.56 -8.40
C SER A 190 2.74 12.21 -7.04
N PHE A 191 1.66 12.22 -6.29
CA PHE A 191 1.53 13.00 -5.07
C PHE A 191 1.37 12.11 -3.84
N LEU A 192 1.67 12.69 -2.68
CA LEU A 192 1.06 12.34 -1.42
C LEU A 192 -0.13 13.26 -1.22
N TRP A 193 -1.34 12.73 -1.36
CA TRP A 193 -2.59 13.46 -1.19
C TRP A 193 -3.02 13.47 0.27
N LEU A 194 -3.63 14.56 0.70
CA LEU A 194 -4.38 14.65 1.94
C LEU A 194 -5.86 14.72 1.61
N VAL A 195 -6.61 13.75 2.10
CA VAL A 195 -8.03 13.58 1.83
C VAL A 195 -8.81 13.75 3.12
N ASP A 196 -9.76 14.68 3.15
CA ASP A 196 -10.72 14.83 4.25
C ASP A 196 -11.74 13.69 4.19
N ILE A 197 -11.76 12.87 5.21
CA ILE A 197 -12.69 11.75 5.41
C ILE A 197 -13.57 11.96 6.65
N THR A 198 -13.73 13.21 7.10
CA THR A 198 -14.62 13.54 8.23
C THR A 198 -16.04 13.07 7.96
N ASP A 199 -16.55 13.30 6.75
CA ASP A 199 -17.69 12.57 6.20
C ASP A 199 -17.17 11.46 5.26
N GLU A 200 -17.08 10.24 5.78
CA GLU A 200 -16.57 9.08 5.01
C GLU A 200 -17.37 8.81 3.72
N ARG A 201 -18.61 9.30 3.62
CA ARG A 201 -19.43 9.14 2.42
C ARG A 201 -19.06 10.11 1.30
N ARG A 202 -18.27 11.13 1.63
CA ARG A 202 -17.86 12.21 0.72
C ARG A 202 -16.41 12.58 0.92
N PRO A 203 -15.46 11.68 0.63
CA PRO A 203 -14.05 11.98 0.75
C PRO A 203 -13.67 13.13 -0.19
N VAL A 204 -12.90 14.11 0.31
CA VAL A 204 -12.50 15.29 -0.44
C VAL A 204 -10.99 15.47 -0.40
N PRO A 205 -10.26 15.32 -1.51
CA PRO A 205 -8.85 15.73 -1.58
C PRO A 205 -8.78 17.26 -1.39
N PHE A 206 -7.95 17.72 -0.46
CA PHE A 206 -7.86 19.15 -0.14
C PHE A 206 -6.44 19.71 -0.13
N ALA A 207 -5.44 18.83 -0.14
CA ALA A 207 -4.04 19.20 -0.26
C ALA A 207 -3.24 18.06 -0.89
N SER A 208 -2.06 18.38 -1.40
CA SER A 208 -1.09 17.43 -1.88
C SER A 208 0.33 17.89 -1.55
N PHE A 209 1.24 16.92 -1.44
CA PHE A 209 2.66 17.19 -1.31
C PHE A 209 3.41 16.47 -2.44
N GLN A 210 4.41 17.14 -2.97
CA GLN A 210 5.39 16.58 -3.90
C GLN A 210 6.79 17.07 -3.50
N VAL A 211 7.79 16.24 -3.69
CA VAL A 211 9.18 16.63 -3.40
C VAL A 211 9.59 17.82 -4.26
N SER A 212 10.40 18.71 -3.70
CA SER A 212 10.99 19.83 -4.44
C SER A 212 11.99 19.32 -5.50
N GLY A 213 12.15 20.10 -6.58
CA GLY A 213 13.08 19.76 -7.67
C GLY A 213 12.43 19.00 -8.83
N ILE A 214 11.12 18.71 -8.76
CA ILE A 214 10.34 18.25 -9.91
C ILE A 214 9.80 19.49 -10.64
N ASP A 215 10.69 20.18 -11.32
CA ASP A 215 10.46 21.51 -11.91
C ASP A 215 10.34 21.47 -13.46
N GLY A 216 9.96 20.31 -14.01
CA GLY A 216 9.88 20.11 -15.45
C GLY A 216 11.22 19.69 -16.10
N SER A 217 12.29 19.58 -15.32
CA SER A 217 13.53 18.96 -15.80
C SER A 217 13.32 17.45 -16.02
N PRO A 218 14.11 16.78 -16.88
CA PRO A 218 14.04 15.34 -17.03
C PRO A 218 14.25 14.64 -15.68
N GLN A 219 13.21 13.96 -15.20
CA GLN A 219 13.27 13.21 -13.97
C GLN A 219 13.70 11.76 -14.23
N PRO A 220 14.41 11.10 -13.30
CA PRO A 220 14.64 9.67 -13.43
C PRO A 220 13.29 8.93 -13.36
N GLU A 221 13.22 7.76 -13.96
CA GLU A 221 12.05 6.88 -13.76
C GLU A 221 11.83 6.58 -12.28
N PHE A 222 10.60 6.28 -11.87
CA PHE A 222 10.21 6.08 -10.47
C PHE A 222 10.50 7.32 -9.60
N THR A 223 9.94 8.45 -9.98
CA THR A 223 10.08 9.70 -9.23
C THR A 223 8.93 9.97 -8.28
N GLY A 224 7.87 9.19 -8.37
CA GLY A 224 6.66 9.40 -7.58
C GLY A 224 6.77 9.02 -6.12
N CYS A 225 5.77 9.43 -5.36
CA CYS A 225 5.52 8.89 -4.03
C CYS A 225 5.36 7.37 -4.09
N HIS A 226 5.59 6.67 -3.00
CA HIS A 226 5.33 5.23 -2.97
C HIS A 226 4.67 4.83 -1.66
N GLN A 227 5.43 4.70 -0.57
CA GLN A 227 4.93 4.14 0.67
C GLN A 227 5.16 5.07 1.85
N PRO A 228 4.11 5.68 2.43
CA PRO A 228 4.19 6.29 3.74
C PRO A 228 4.29 5.21 4.83
N CYS A 229 5.01 5.51 5.92
CA CYS A 229 5.08 4.64 7.08
C CYS A 229 3.67 4.40 7.65
N GLU A 230 3.25 3.13 7.72
CA GLU A 230 1.90 2.78 8.19
C GLU A 230 1.69 3.02 9.69
N LYS A 231 2.78 3.02 10.47
CA LYS A 231 2.74 3.35 11.89
C LYS A 231 2.81 4.86 12.09
N ILE A 232 1.65 5.52 12.05
CA ILE A 232 1.52 6.96 12.29
C ILE A 232 1.39 7.22 13.79
N THR A 233 2.35 7.92 14.40
CA THR A 233 2.34 8.28 15.81
C THR A 233 2.36 9.80 16.05
N GLY A 234 2.51 10.59 15.00
CA GLY A 234 2.59 12.04 15.02
C GLY A 234 2.35 12.64 13.64
N THR A 235 2.59 13.92 13.50
CA THR A 235 2.32 14.65 12.25
C THR A 235 3.47 14.59 11.25
N GLU A 236 4.64 14.12 11.65
CA GLU A 236 5.80 13.94 10.76
C GLU A 236 5.78 12.52 10.20
N ILE A 237 5.46 12.41 8.94
CA ILE A 237 5.23 11.13 8.25
C ILE A 237 6.47 10.77 7.42
N PRO A 238 7.19 9.70 7.75
CA PRO A 238 8.22 9.15 6.87
C PRO A 238 7.58 8.53 5.62
N VAL A 239 8.13 8.86 4.45
CA VAL A 239 7.62 8.39 3.16
C VAL A 239 8.78 7.92 2.30
N ALA A 240 8.74 6.66 1.85
CA ALA A 240 9.63 6.19 0.81
C ALA A 240 9.19 6.77 -0.53
N TRP A 241 10.12 7.45 -1.22
CA TRP A 241 9.84 8.23 -2.44
C TRP A 241 10.73 7.78 -3.61
N PHE A 242 10.79 6.50 -3.87
CA PHE A 242 11.57 5.89 -4.95
C PHE A 242 12.95 6.56 -5.20
N ALA A 243 13.12 7.21 -6.36
CA ALA A 243 14.38 7.86 -6.76
C ALA A 243 14.75 9.06 -5.89
N HIS A 244 13.84 9.55 -5.06
CA HIS A 244 14.09 10.67 -4.14
C HIS A 244 14.34 10.22 -2.69
N GLY A 245 14.49 8.92 -2.44
CA GLY A 245 14.89 8.39 -1.13
C GLY A 245 13.79 8.44 -0.08
N LEU A 246 14.15 8.72 1.17
CA LEU A 246 13.25 8.94 2.28
C LEU A 246 12.93 10.43 2.41
N ARG A 247 11.64 10.74 2.59
CA ARG A 247 11.15 12.08 2.91
C ARG A 247 10.40 12.04 4.23
N ILE A 248 10.56 13.07 5.07
CA ILE A 248 9.74 13.27 6.26
C ILE A 248 8.84 14.46 5.96
N VAL A 249 7.53 14.16 5.86
CA VAL A 249 6.52 15.16 5.52
C VAL A 249 5.71 15.53 6.75
N ASP A 250 5.78 16.80 7.17
CA ASP A 250 4.96 17.32 8.26
C ASP A 250 3.58 17.71 7.75
N ILE A 251 2.56 17.09 8.34
CA ILE A 251 1.13 17.33 8.08
C ILE A 251 0.42 18.05 9.22
N ALA A 252 1.17 18.65 10.17
CA ALA A 252 0.58 19.42 11.26
C ALA A 252 -0.33 20.55 10.75
N ALA A 253 0.07 21.19 9.65
CA ALA A 253 -0.76 22.11 8.89
C ALA A 253 -1.28 21.41 7.62
N PRO A 254 -2.39 20.65 7.68
CA PRO A 254 -2.74 19.70 6.63
C PRO A 254 -3.11 20.33 5.29
N HIS A 255 -3.42 21.64 5.26
CA HIS A 255 -3.60 22.39 4.00
C HIS A 255 -2.27 22.82 3.35
N ALA A 256 -1.15 22.70 4.06
CA ALA A 256 0.18 23.08 3.59
C ALA A 256 1.24 22.06 4.10
N PRO A 257 1.14 20.81 3.67
CA PRO A 257 2.13 19.79 4.04
C PRO A 257 3.51 20.20 3.53
N ARG A 258 4.57 19.92 4.31
CA ARG A 258 5.91 20.35 3.97
C ARG A 258 6.95 19.28 4.32
N GLU A 259 8.01 19.22 3.54
CA GLU A 259 9.18 18.42 3.89
C GLU A 259 9.95 19.07 5.06
N VAL A 260 10.29 18.28 6.05
CA VAL A 260 11.05 18.73 7.24
C VAL A 260 12.40 18.03 7.37
N ALA A 261 12.58 16.89 6.73
CA ALA A 261 13.85 16.18 6.65
C ALA A 261 13.84 15.21 5.46
N HIS A 262 15.03 14.80 5.02
CA HIS A 262 15.16 13.75 4.01
C HIS A 262 16.47 12.97 4.15
N PHE A 263 16.50 11.79 3.54
CA PHE A 263 17.72 11.02 3.35
C PHE A 263 17.71 10.43 1.94
N LEU A 264 18.77 10.70 1.19
CA LEU A 264 18.97 10.14 -0.14
C LEU A 264 20.13 9.15 -0.10
N PRO A 265 19.88 7.84 -0.25
CA PRO A 265 20.94 6.85 -0.35
C PRO A 265 21.89 7.15 -1.52
N ALA A 266 23.14 6.71 -1.43
CA ALA A 266 24.03 6.76 -2.58
C ALA A 266 23.51 5.80 -3.68
N VAL A 267 23.59 6.22 -4.94
CA VAL A 267 23.19 5.39 -6.08
C VAL A 267 24.05 4.11 -6.10
N PRO A 268 23.44 2.91 -6.19
CA PRO A 268 24.19 1.67 -6.26
C PRO A 268 25.03 1.59 -7.55
N GLU A 269 26.17 0.91 -7.48
CA GLU A 269 26.99 0.65 -8.64
C GLU A 269 26.20 -0.08 -9.74
N GLY A 270 26.31 0.37 -10.98
CA GLY A 270 25.56 -0.18 -12.11
C GLY A 270 24.11 0.27 -12.22
N HIS A 271 23.64 1.12 -11.30
CA HIS A 271 22.28 1.67 -11.32
C HIS A 271 22.32 3.16 -11.73
N SER A 272 21.22 3.65 -12.31
CA SER A 272 21.06 5.07 -12.66
C SER A 272 20.47 5.91 -11.52
N ARG A 273 19.88 5.28 -10.49
CA ARG A 273 19.19 5.93 -9.39
C ARG A 273 19.08 5.01 -8.17
N VAL A 274 18.67 5.58 -7.05
CA VAL A 274 18.12 4.83 -5.90
C VAL A 274 16.68 4.44 -6.18
N CYS A 275 16.15 3.47 -5.42
CA CYS A 275 14.75 3.08 -5.52
C CYS A 275 14.23 2.70 -4.13
N SER A 276 14.05 3.72 -3.28
CA SER A 276 13.58 3.57 -1.91
C SER A 276 12.11 3.16 -1.91
N ASN A 277 11.83 1.97 -1.39
CA ASN A 277 10.58 1.26 -1.61
C ASN A 277 9.64 1.29 -0.42
N ASP A 278 10.16 1.16 0.79
CA ASP A 278 9.33 1.07 2.00
C ASP A 278 10.06 1.64 3.20
N VAL A 279 9.32 2.06 4.23
CA VAL A 279 9.87 2.63 5.45
C VAL A 279 9.08 2.19 6.67
N TRP A 280 9.77 1.87 7.75
CA TRP A 280 9.19 1.58 9.06
C TRP A 280 9.90 2.36 10.15
N VAL A 281 9.17 2.68 11.23
CA VAL A 281 9.73 3.33 12.44
C VAL A 281 9.46 2.44 13.64
N ASP A 282 10.52 2.06 14.37
CA ASP A 282 10.39 1.27 15.58
C ASP A 282 10.05 2.14 16.82
N ASP A 283 9.88 1.49 17.97
CA ASP A 283 9.52 2.18 19.22
C ASP A 283 10.68 3.03 19.81
N ARG A 284 11.89 2.88 19.26
CA ARG A 284 13.08 3.70 19.61
C ARG A 284 13.19 4.94 18.73
N GLY A 285 12.36 5.08 17.69
CA GLY A 285 12.43 6.14 16.70
C GLY A 285 13.42 5.89 15.56
N LEU A 286 14.01 4.69 15.47
CA LEU A 286 14.87 4.35 14.35
C LEU A 286 14.02 4.08 13.10
N LEU A 287 14.48 4.65 11.97
CA LEU A 287 13.84 4.47 10.67
C LEU A 287 14.55 3.36 9.90
N TYR A 288 13.77 2.44 9.39
CA TYR A 288 14.20 1.32 8.55
C TYR A 288 13.73 1.58 7.13
N LEU A 289 14.64 2.02 6.26
CA LEU A 289 14.35 2.28 4.86
C LEU A 289 14.82 1.11 4.01
N ILE A 290 13.92 0.55 3.21
CA ILE A 290 14.25 -0.49 2.24
C ILE A 290 14.42 0.13 0.86
N ASP A 291 15.56 -0.09 0.25
CA ASP A 291 15.88 0.31 -1.12
C ASP A 291 16.09 -0.92 -2.00
N ARG A 292 15.50 -0.95 -3.20
CA ARG A 292 15.56 -2.11 -4.11
C ARG A 292 16.98 -2.44 -4.58
N GLY A 293 17.88 -1.44 -4.62
CA GLY A 293 19.26 -1.61 -5.06
C GLY A 293 20.28 -1.62 -3.92
N ARG A 294 19.93 -1.11 -2.73
CA ARG A 294 20.83 -0.97 -1.58
C ARG A 294 20.46 -1.86 -0.40
N GLY A 295 19.27 -2.47 -0.40
CA GLY A 295 18.80 -3.27 0.72
C GLY A 295 18.29 -2.38 1.87
N LEU A 296 18.70 -2.67 3.11
CA LEU A 296 18.20 -2.04 4.32
C LEU A 296 19.14 -0.94 4.82
N HIS A 297 18.60 0.26 5.05
CA HIS A 297 19.23 1.33 5.80
C HIS A 297 18.56 1.47 7.16
N ILE A 298 19.36 1.62 8.21
CA ILE A 298 18.87 1.94 9.56
C ILE A 298 19.37 3.36 9.86
N LEU A 299 18.43 4.26 10.11
CA LEU A 299 18.68 5.69 10.21
C LEU A 299 18.19 6.20 11.56
N GLU A 300 18.90 7.16 12.10
CA GLU A 300 18.53 7.94 13.26
C GLU A 300 18.35 9.40 12.84
N ARG A 301 17.32 10.05 13.36
CA ARG A 301 17.11 11.48 13.12
C ARG A 301 18.01 12.28 14.08
N VAL A 302 18.83 13.17 13.53
CA VAL A 302 19.69 14.09 14.25
C VAL A 302 19.16 15.51 14.18
#